data_c4921ce2f4c9d98b15e8484cb94faa0a
#
_entry.id   c4921ce2f4c9d98b15e8484cb94faa0a
#
_cell.length_a   1.000
_cell.length_b   1.000
_cell.length_c   1.000
_cell.angle_alpha   90.00
_cell.angle_beta   90.00
_cell.angle_gamma   90.00
#
_symmetry.space_group_name_H-M   'P 1'
#
loop_
_entity.id
_entity.type
_entity.pdbx_description
1 polymer ?
#
loop_
_entity_poly.entity_id
_entity_poly.type
_entity_poly.pdbx_seq_one_letter_code
_entity_poly.pdbx_strand_id
1 'polypeptide(L)'
;KARARKSRNRIWQRVAIGELWRMCGYIIAEDFIMDKYIFDKNNGLWYELIGDYYFPCLTVPTEEEQPVGIWGQRHKRYIKEYHPALYNALLLNGRLNSYLADIDQQAQERLDTIIEQMARSQGITEALKAADQMTWVGKMNNIQASAMEIVNSELIYA
;
A
#
# COMPACT_ATOMS: atom_id res chain seq x y z
N LYS A 1 -36.99 0.87 2.13
CA LYS A 1 -38.12 0.34 1.31
C LYS A 1 -38.61 1.33 0.23
N ALA A 2 -38.37 2.63 0.32
CA ALA A 2 -38.82 3.64 -0.66
C ALA A 2 -37.90 3.75 -1.91
N ARG A 3 -36.60 3.45 -1.81
CA ARG A 3 -35.65 3.52 -2.93
C ARG A 3 -35.83 2.39 -3.97
N ALA A 4 -36.27 1.21 -3.54
CA ALA A 4 -36.47 0.07 -4.44
C ALA A 4 -37.74 0.19 -5.30
N ARG A 5 -38.75 0.98 -4.88
CA ARG A 5 -39.95 1.22 -5.66
C ARG A 5 -39.74 2.23 -6.82
N LYS A 6 -38.80 3.16 -6.67
CA LYS A 6 -38.56 4.21 -7.69
C LYS A 6 -37.74 3.68 -8.90
N SER A 7 -36.99 2.59 -8.73
CA SER A 7 -36.24 1.97 -9.83
C SER A 7 -37.14 1.07 -10.71
N ARG A 8 -38.13 0.39 -10.11
CA ARG A 8 -39.05 -0.47 -10.85
C ARG A 8 -39.98 0.31 -11.80
N ASN A 9 -40.42 1.51 -11.42
CA ASN A 9 -41.29 2.33 -12.28
C ASN A 9 -40.57 2.91 -13.52
N ARG A 10 -39.24 3.05 -13.47
CA ARG A 10 -38.47 3.53 -14.64
C ARG A 10 -38.28 2.45 -15.71
N ILE A 11 -38.20 1.19 -15.29
CA ILE A 11 -38.07 0.06 -16.24
C ILE A 11 -39.36 -0.16 -17.03
N TRP A 12 -40.51 -0.11 -16.37
CA TRP A 12 -41.82 -0.28 -17.06
C TRP A 12 -42.18 0.88 -17.98
N GLN A 13 -41.79 2.11 -17.67
CA GLN A 13 -42.01 3.24 -18.58
C GLN A 13 -41.14 3.16 -19.83
N ARG A 14 -39.95 2.58 -19.78
CA ARG A 14 -39.07 2.38 -20.95
C ARG A 14 -39.58 1.27 -21.89
N VAL A 15 -40.08 0.18 -21.34
CA VAL A 15 -40.63 -0.95 -22.11
C VAL A 15 -41.91 -0.53 -22.87
N ALA A 16 -42.79 0.24 -22.21
CA ALA A 16 -44.03 0.71 -22.84
C ALA A 16 -43.81 1.70 -23.99
N ILE A 17 -42.76 2.52 -23.95
CA ILE A 17 -42.41 3.47 -25.01
C ILE A 17 -41.80 2.74 -26.23
N GLY A 18 -40.94 1.73 -25.98
CA GLY A 18 -40.30 0.94 -27.04
C GLY A 18 -41.29 0.15 -27.90
N GLU A 19 -42.36 -0.39 -27.31
CA GLU A 19 -43.38 -1.12 -28.05
C GLU A 19 -44.29 -0.22 -28.91
N LEU A 20 -44.61 0.99 -28.48
CA LEU A 20 -45.40 1.95 -29.24
C LEU A 20 -44.73 2.45 -30.53
N TRP A 21 -43.39 2.56 -30.54
CA TRP A 21 -42.60 3.01 -31.68
C TRP A 21 -42.31 1.92 -32.70
N ARG A 22 -42.45 0.65 -32.34
CA ARG A 22 -42.32 -0.50 -33.25
C ARG A 22 -43.44 -0.57 -34.30
N MET A 23 -44.57 0.01 -34.03
CA MET A 23 -45.71 0.03 -34.95
C MET A 23 -45.61 1.10 -36.03
N CYS A 24 -44.70 2.06 -35.94
CA CYS A 24 -44.61 3.21 -36.83
C CYS A 24 -43.49 3.12 -37.89
N GLY A 25 -42.82 1.95 -38.03
CA GLY A 25 -41.90 1.67 -39.17
C GLY A 25 -40.61 2.49 -39.21
N TYR A 26 -40.30 3.30 -38.21
CA TYR A 26 -39.02 3.97 -38.07
C TYR A 26 -38.09 3.11 -37.22
N ILE A 27 -37.15 2.44 -37.85
CA ILE A 27 -35.99 1.86 -37.19
C ILE A 27 -35.12 3.05 -36.75
N ILE A 28 -35.38 3.60 -35.56
CA ILE A 28 -34.39 4.40 -34.88
C ILE A 28 -33.36 3.37 -34.45
N ALA A 29 -32.13 3.49 -34.96
CA ALA A 29 -30.96 2.79 -34.40
C ALA A 29 -31.00 3.06 -32.91
N GLU A 30 -31.40 2.04 -32.10
CA GLU A 30 -31.22 2.11 -30.65
C GLU A 30 -29.72 2.27 -30.48
N ASP A 31 -29.25 3.48 -30.11
CA ASP A 31 -27.94 3.68 -29.57
C ASP A 31 -27.84 2.67 -28.44
N PHE A 32 -27.06 1.62 -28.66
CA PHE A 32 -26.81 0.56 -27.72
C PHE A 32 -26.00 1.20 -26.58
N ILE A 33 -26.72 1.86 -25.65
CA ILE A 33 -26.12 2.43 -24.44
C ILE A 33 -25.65 1.23 -23.63
N MET A 34 -24.40 0.86 -23.85
CA MET A 34 -23.75 -0.15 -23.04
C MET A 34 -23.70 0.38 -21.59
N ASP A 35 -24.18 -0.42 -20.66
CA ASP A 35 -24.11 -0.06 -19.24
C ASP A 35 -22.62 0.05 -18.84
N LYS A 36 -22.27 1.15 -18.18
CA LYS A 36 -20.89 1.41 -17.76
C LYS A 36 -20.36 0.30 -16.85
N TYR A 37 -21.22 -0.32 -16.05
CA TYR A 37 -20.87 -1.39 -15.13
C TYR A 37 -21.82 -2.58 -15.30
N ILE A 38 -21.27 -3.78 -15.46
CA ILE A 38 -22.02 -5.04 -15.55
C ILE A 38 -21.53 -5.98 -14.45
N PHE A 39 -22.49 -6.63 -13.77
CA PHE A 39 -22.18 -7.67 -12.78
C PHE A 39 -22.39 -9.05 -13.39
N ASP A 40 -21.36 -9.86 -13.45
CA ASP A 40 -21.44 -11.25 -13.88
C ASP A 40 -21.69 -12.18 -12.69
N LYS A 41 -22.85 -12.82 -12.70
CA LYS A 41 -23.30 -13.73 -11.63
C LYS A 41 -22.52 -15.04 -11.58
N ASN A 42 -21.87 -15.44 -12.67
CA ASN A 42 -21.16 -16.71 -12.76
C ASN A 42 -19.84 -16.67 -12.02
N ASN A 43 -19.14 -15.54 -12.12
CA ASN A 43 -17.83 -15.34 -11.46
C ASN A 43 -17.86 -14.36 -10.29
N GLY A 44 -19.00 -13.67 -10.04
CA GLY A 44 -19.18 -12.72 -8.95
C GLY A 44 -18.41 -11.41 -9.11
N LEU A 45 -17.96 -11.08 -10.32
CA LEU A 45 -17.15 -9.90 -10.58
C LEU A 45 -17.97 -8.78 -11.24
N TRP A 46 -17.59 -7.55 -10.92
CA TRP A 46 -18.03 -6.36 -11.63
C TRP A 46 -17.08 -6.06 -12.77
N TYR A 47 -17.65 -5.61 -13.89
CA TYR A 47 -16.90 -5.19 -15.08
C TYR A 47 -17.23 -3.74 -15.40
N GLU A 48 -16.21 -2.96 -15.75
CA GLU A 48 -16.34 -1.58 -16.24
C GLU A 48 -16.07 -1.53 -17.74
N LEU A 49 -16.92 -0.80 -18.47
CA LEU A 49 -16.75 -0.54 -19.89
C LEU A 49 -15.67 0.52 -20.11
N ILE A 50 -14.57 0.13 -20.73
CA ILE A 50 -13.45 1.01 -21.12
C ILE A 50 -13.29 0.90 -22.65
N GLY A 51 -13.72 1.93 -23.37
CA GLY A 51 -13.83 1.86 -24.82
C GLY A 51 -14.92 0.87 -25.26
N ASP A 52 -14.55 -0.13 -26.04
CA ASP A 52 -15.45 -1.16 -26.56
C ASP A 52 -15.39 -2.50 -25.78
N TYR A 53 -14.62 -2.56 -24.68
CA TYR A 53 -14.37 -3.77 -23.92
C TYR A 53 -14.71 -3.62 -22.45
N TYR A 54 -15.23 -4.74 -21.86
CA TYR A 54 -15.47 -4.84 -20.42
C TYR A 54 -14.26 -5.40 -19.70
N PHE A 55 -13.70 -4.61 -18.79
CA PHE A 55 -12.59 -5.03 -17.93
C PHE A 55 -13.09 -5.36 -16.52
N PRO A 56 -12.60 -6.44 -15.90
CA PRO A 56 -12.98 -6.78 -14.54
C PRO A 56 -12.46 -5.73 -13.56
N CYS A 57 -13.34 -5.25 -12.67
CA CYS A 57 -13.00 -4.33 -11.59
C CYS A 57 -12.29 -5.11 -10.47
N LEU A 58 -11.03 -5.47 -10.70
CA LEU A 58 -10.19 -6.13 -9.70
C LEU A 58 -9.50 -5.06 -8.85
N THR A 59 -9.99 -4.86 -7.65
CA THR A 59 -9.31 -4.05 -6.65
C THR A 59 -8.45 -4.96 -5.78
N VAL A 60 -7.14 -4.76 -5.82
CA VAL A 60 -6.26 -5.29 -4.77
C VAL A 60 -6.61 -4.55 -3.48
N PRO A 61 -6.77 -5.23 -2.33
CA PRO A 61 -6.95 -4.55 -1.06
C PRO A 61 -5.83 -3.53 -0.92
N THR A 62 -6.18 -2.25 -0.92
CA THR A 62 -5.21 -1.17 -0.72
C THR A 62 -4.85 -1.22 0.76
N GLU A 63 -3.70 -1.79 1.08
CA GLU A 63 -3.11 -1.57 2.40
C GLU A 63 -2.86 -0.07 2.53
N GLU A 64 -3.06 0.47 3.71
CA GLU A 64 -2.65 1.84 4.01
C GLU A 64 -1.17 1.95 3.65
N GLU A 65 -0.85 2.82 2.69
CA GLU A 65 0.53 3.05 2.25
C GLU A 65 1.30 3.71 3.40
N GLN A 66 1.86 2.87 4.27
CA GLN A 66 2.77 3.36 5.29
C GLN A 66 4.10 3.72 4.60
N PRO A 67 4.65 4.91 4.88
CA PRO A 67 5.91 5.31 4.28
C PRO A 67 7.03 4.39 4.80
N VAL A 68 7.70 3.73 3.87
CA VAL A 68 8.85 2.86 4.19
C VAL A 68 10.10 3.71 4.29
N GLY A 69 10.73 3.74 5.46
CA GLY A 69 11.95 4.50 5.72
C GLY A 69 13.21 3.85 5.14
N ILE A 70 14.36 4.37 5.56
CA ILE A 70 15.68 3.96 5.02
C ILE A 70 16.01 2.50 5.34
N TRP A 71 15.69 2.05 6.55
CA TRP A 71 15.95 0.68 7.01
C TRP A 71 15.09 -0.33 6.24
N GLY A 72 13.80 -0.05 6.10
CA GLY A 72 12.89 -0.88 5.33
C GLY A 72 13.31 -0.99 3.86
N GLN A 73 13.79 0.10 3.23
CA GLN A 73 14.30 0.05 1.86
C GLN A 73 15.59 -0.77 1.72
N ARG A 74 16.49 -0.75 2.72
CA ARG A 74 17.68 -1.61 2.75
C ARG A 74 17.28 -3.08 2.87
N HIS A 75 16.38 -3.39 3.80
CA HIS A 75 15.88 -4.75 4.00
C HIS A 75 15.13 -5.26 2.75
N LYS A 76 14.33 -4.42 2.09
CA LYS A 76 13.67 -4.76 0.82
C LYS A 76 14.67 -5.22 -0.25
N ARG A 77 15.81 -4.52 -0.39
CA ARG A 77 16.85 -4.92 -1.33
C ARG A 77 17.46 -6.27 -0.93
N TYR A 78 17.75 -6.45 0.35
CA TYR A 78 18.32 -7.68 0.86
C TYR A 78 17.40 -8.89 0.63
N ILE A 79 16.12 -8.82 1.02
CA ILE A 79 15.19 -9.95 0.82
C ILE A 79 14.93 -10.23 -0.66
N LYS A 80 14.95 -9.21 -1.51
CA LYS A 80 14.79 -9.39 -2.96
C LYS A 80 15.95 -10.18 -3.57
N GLU A 81 17.17 -9.96 -3.09
CA GLU A 81 18.39 -10.58 -3.60
C GLU A 81 18.65 -11.97 -3.00
N TYR A 82 18.52 -12.08 -1.67
CA TYR A 82 18.90 -13.31 -0.93
C TYR A 82 17.71 -14.21 -0.57
N HIS A 83 16.50 -13.65 -0.45
CA HIS A 83 15.28 -14.36 -0.06
C HIS A 83 14.12 -14.13 -1.03
N PRO A 84 14.26 -14.45 -2.34
CA PRO A 84 13.25 -14.13 -3.35
C PRO A 84 11.90 -14.83 -3.10
N ALA A 85 11.90 -15.99 -2.46
CA ALA A 85 10.67 -16.70 -2.10
C ALA A 85 9.84 -15.91 -1.08
N LEU A 86 10.49 -15.37 -0.03
CA LEU A 86 9.85 -14.52 0.97
C LEU A 86 9.34 -13.21 0.34
N TYR A 87 10.17 -12.57 -0.47
CA TYR A 87 9.80 -11.36 -1.17
C TYR A 87 8.53 -11.53 -2.03
N ASN A 88 8.50 -12.61 -2.83
CA ASN A 88 7.35 -12.90 -3.69
C ASN A 88 6.09 -13.26 -2.88
N ALA A 89 6.22 -14.01 -1.79
CA ALA A 89 5.11 -14.34 -0.91
C ALA A 89 4.50 -13.08 -0.27
N LEU A 90 5.32 -12.16 0.24
CA LEU A 90 4.86 -10.91 0.82
C LEU A 90 4.23 -9.99 -0.23
N LEU A 91 4.81 -9.94 -1.44
CA LEU A 91 4.30 -9.14 -2.54
C LEU A 91 2.93 -9.64 -3.02
N LEU A 92 2.77 -10.97 -3.22
CA LEU A 92 1.51 -11.56 -3.67
C LEU A 92 0.40 -11.45 -2.63
N ASN A 93 0.75 -11.47 -1.34
CA ASN A 93 -0.21 -11.28 -0.25
C ASN A 93 -0.56 -9.79 -0.02
N GLY A 94 0.09 -8.86 -0.71
CA GLY A 94 -0.09 -7.41 -0.52
C GLY A 94 0.50 -6.87 0.78
N ARG A 95 1.21 -7.67 1.59
CA ARG A 95 1.71 -7.33 2.92
C ARG A 95 3.15 -6.82 2.95
N LEU A 96 3.74 -6.59 1.79
CA LEU A 96 5.15 -6.20 1.69
C LEU A 96 5.42 -4.84 2.36
N ASN A 97 4.58 -3.84 2.10
CA ASN A 97 4.80 -2.49 2.63
C ASN A 97 4.62 -2.43 4.16
N SER A 98 3.60 -3.10 4.68
CA SER A 98 3.36 -3.23 6.12
C SER A 98 4.55 -3.90 6.82
N TYR A 99 5.02 -5.03 6.30
CA TYR A 99 6.18 -5.74 6.82
C TYR A 99 7.45 -4.86 6.82
N LEU A 100 7.70 -4.10 5.75
CA LEU A 100 8.86 -3.22 5.66
C LEU A 100 8.77 -2.02 6.60
N ALA A 101 7.57 -1.49 6.84
CA ALA A 101 7.35 -0.43 7.81
C ALA A 101 7.59 -0.92 9.26
N ASP A 102 7.14 -2.14 9.57
CA ASP A 102 7.41 -2.77 10.88
C ASP A 102 8.92 -2.97 11.13
N ILE A 103 9.66 -3.43 10.11
CA ILE A 103 11.12 -3.57 10.21
C ILE A 103 11.80 -2.21 10.36
N ASP A 104 11.34 -1.19 9.66
CA ASP A 104 11.89 0.16 9.77
C ASP A 104 11.71 0.73 11.18
N GLN A 105 10.53 0.56 11.76
CA GLN A 105 10.24 0.98 13.12
C GLN A 105 11.09 0.22 14.13
N GLN A 106 11.18 -1.10 14.04
CA GLN A 106 12.01 -1.92 14.94
C GLN A 106 13.49 -1.55 14.85
N ALA A 107 13.98 -1.28 13.63
CA ALA A 107 15.36 -0.86 13.42
C ALA A 107 15.64 0.51 14.05
N GLN A 108 14.70 1.45 13.95
CA GLN A 108 14.83 2.77 14.57
C GLN A 108 14.83 2.67 16.10
N GLU A 109 13.88 1.94 16.69
CA GLU A 109 13.80 1.74 18.14
C GLU A 109 15.07 1.05 18.70
N ARG A 110 15.57 0.05 17.96
CA ARG A 110 16.80 -0.64 18.33
C ARG A 110 18.02 0.26 18.26
N LEU A 111 18.11 1.08 17.20
CA LEU A 111 19.17 2.06 17.00
C LEU A 111 19.24 3.05 18.20
N ASP A 112 18.10 3.63 18.55
CA ASP A 112 18.00 4.61 19.62
C ASP A 112 18.41 3.98 20.97
N THR A 113 17.96 2.75 21.22
CA THR A 113 18.33 1.99 22.43
C THR A 113 19.83 1.75 22.52
N ILE A 114 20.47 1.33 21.41
CA ILE A 114 21.92 1.07 21.39
C ILE A 114 22.71 2.36 21.58
N ILE A 115 22.32 3.45 20.90
CA ILE A 115 22.96 4.76 21.03
C ILE A 115 22.91 5.22 22.49
N GLU A 116 21.76 5.10 23.15
CA GLU A 116 21.59 5.50 24.55
C GLU A 116 22.46 4.65 25.50
N GLN A 117 22.49 3.34 25.31
CA GLN A 117 23.31 2.44 26.08
C GLN A 117 24.81 2.72 25.92
N MET A 118 25.27 2.92 24.67
CA MET A 118 26.67 3.23 24.37
C MET A 118 27.07 4.60 24.89
N ALA A 119 26.21 5.61 24.76
CA ALA A 119 26.46 6.94 25.30
C ALA A 119 26.63 6.92 26.84
N ARG A 120 25.75 6.17 27.54
CA ARG A 120 25.86 5.98 28.99
C ARG A 120 27.15 5.23 29.39
N SER A 121 27.50 4.16 28.70
CA SER A 121 28.71 3.36 29.00
C SER A 121 30.00 4.13 28.77
N GLN A 122 30.03 5.04 27.79
CA GLN A 122 31.19 5.88 27.48
C GLN A 122 31.21 7.22 28.24
N GLY A 123 30.23 7.44 29.13
CA GLY A 123 30.13 8.66 29.92
C GLY A 123 29.95 9.93 29.11
N ILE A 124 29.27 9.83 27.94
CA ILE A 124 28.99 10.98 27.09
C ILE A 124 27.77 11.71 27.65
N THR A 125 28.01 12.85 28.27
CA THR A 125 26.99 13.64 28.97
C THR A 125 26.83 15.02 28.33
N GLU A 126 25.74 15.70 28.66
CA GLU A 126 25.53 17.11 28.28
C GLU A 126 26.62 18.05 28.86
N ALA A 127 27.22 17.67 29.99
CA ALA A 127 28.36 18.40 30.57
C ALA A 127 29.60 18.36 29.65
N LEU A 128 29.86 17.23 29.00
CA LEU A 128 30.94 17.13 28.02
C LEU A 128 30.64 17.99 26.80
N LYS A 129 29.38 18.05 26.35
CA LYS A 129 28.94 18.89 25.22
C LYS A 129 29.17 20.39 25.52
N ALA A 130 28.89 20.81 26.76
CA ALA A 130 29.11 22.20 27.18
C ALA A 130 30.61 22.54 27.32
N ALA A 131 31.48 21.58 27.75
CA ALA A 131 32.90 21.80 27.91
C ALA A 131 33.69 21.71 26.60
N ASP A 132 33.41 20.71 25.74
CA ASP A 132 34.08 20.49 24.47
C ASP A 132 33.11 19.87 23.46
N GLN A 133 32.47 20.72 22.67
CA GLN A 133 31.48 20.35 21.66
C GLN A 133 32.11 19.47 20.57
N MET A 134 33.33 19.72 20.14
CA MET A 134 33.94 18.96 19.02
C MET A 134 34.24 17.53 19.44
N THR A 135 34.78 17.34 20.63
CA THR A 135 34.99 15.99 21.18
C THR A 135 33.67 15.26 21.40
N TRP A 136 32.62 15.95 21.86
CA TRP A 136 31.31 15.36 22.02
C TRP A 136 30.74 14.87 20.66
N VAL A 137 30.78 15.72 19.59
CA VAL A 137 30.32 15.36 18.24
C VAL A 137 31.11 14.17 17.70
N GLY A 138 32.44 14.16 17.82
CA GLY A 138 33.26 13.04 17.37
C GLY A 138 32.89 11.71 18.02
N LYS A 139 32.69 11.71 19.36
CA LYS A 139 32.25 10.51 20.08
C LYS A 139 30.85 10.06 19.71
N MET A 140 29.89 10.98 19.60
CA MET A 140 28.52 10.66 19.16
C MET A 140 28.46 10.08 17.76
N ASN A 141 29.23 10.61 16.82
CA ASN A 141 29.31 10.08 15.46
C ASN A 141 29.88 8.64 15.45
N ASN A 142 30.88 8.36 16.26
CA ASN A 142 31.44 7.00 16.42
C ASN A 142 30.41 6.03 16.98
N ILE A 143 29.66 6.43 18.01
CA ILE A 143 28.57 5.62 18.58
C ILE A 143 27.51 5.36 17.52
N GLN A 144 27.08 6.40 16.81
CA GLN A 144 26.05 6.27 15.79
C GLN A 144 26.49 5.33 14.66
N ALA A 145 27.74 5.42 14.21
CA ALA A 145 28.29 4.51 13.20
C ALA A 145 28.30 3.05 13.70
N SER A 146 28.77 2.82 14.91
CA SER A 146 28.78 1.47 15.50
C SER A 146 27.36 0.92 15.72
N ALA A 147 26.44 1.74 16.20
CA ALA A 147 25.05 1.34 16.39
C ALA A 147 24.36 0.98 15.06
N MET A 148 24.62 1.77 14.00
CA MET A 148 24.13 1.45 12.65
C MET A 148 24.67 0.11 12.13
N GLU A 149 25.93 -0.21 12.38
CA GLU A 149 26.53 -1.48 11.99
C GLU A 149 25.86 -2.67 12.70
N ILE A 150 25.63 -2.53 14.01
CA ILE A 150 24.93 -3.54 14.81
C ILE A 150 23.50 -3.77 14.27
N VAL A 151 22.73 -2.71 14.07
CA VAL A 151 21.34 -2.82 13.55
C VAL A 151 21.33 -3.45 12.16
N ASN A 152 22.27 -3.09 11.29
CA ASN A 152 22.38 -3.70 9.97
C ASN A 152 22.62 -5.22 10.07
N SER A 153 23.52 -5.65 10.95
CA SER A 153 23.86 -7.07 11.09
C SER A 153 22.77 -7.87 11.81
N GLU A 154 22.07 -7.29 12.78
CA GLU A 154 21.07 -7.98 13.59
C GLU A 154 19.68 -8.05 12.92
N LEU A 155 19.26 -7.00 12.20
CA LEU A 155 17.90 -6.87 11.71
C LEU A 155 17.81 -6.80 10.18
N ILE A 156 18.75 -6.10 9.53
CA ILE A 156 18.61 -5.82 8.10
C ILE A 156 19.13 -6.98 7.25
N TYR A 157 20.21 -7.60 7.67
CA TYR A 157 20.91 -8.68 6.95
C TYR A 157 20.83 -10.04 7.67
N ALA A 158 19.85 -10.20 8.56
CA ALA A 158 19.62 -11.44 9.28
C ALA A 158 18.79 -12.46 8.49
#